data_4823422f5e54975e360cbea97de544a7
#
_entry.id   4823422f5e54975e360cbea97de544a7
#
_cell.length_a   1.000
_cell.length_b   1.000
_cell.length_c   1.000
_cell.angle_alpha   90.00
_cell.angle_beta   90.00
_cell.angle_gamma   90.00
#
_symmetry.space_group_name_H-M   'P 1'
#
loop_
_entity.id
_entity.type
_entity.pdbx_description
1 polymer ?
#
loop_
_entity_poly.entity_id
_entity_poly.type
_entity_poly.pdbx_seq_one_letter_code
_entity_poly.pdbx_strand_id
1 'polypeptide(L)'
;MSKTSSVYRNLKRVKMAETYANRRQKQKAIAMDKNASPEERMQAQFALQKFPKNSARCRIRNRCKITGRSRSYYRKFGLGRVELRDLASFGKIPGLVKSSW
;
A
#
# COMPACT_ATOMS: atom_id res chain seq x y z
N MET A 1 2.47 19.14 4.81
CA MET A 1 2.92 17.94 5.54
C MET A 1 1.73 17.19 6.10
N SER A 2 1.82 15.88 6.23
CA SER A 2 0.79 15.11 6.91
C SER A 2 1.08 14.99 8.41
N LYS A 3 0.02 14.78 9.20
CA LYS A 3 0.18 14.53 10.64
C LYS A 3 0.93 13.20 10.86
N THR A 4 1.81 13.17 11.86
CA THR A 4 2.58 11.98 12.25
C THR A 4 1.67 10.77 12.52
N SER A 5 0.52 11.00 13.15
CA SER A 5 -0.48 9.96 13.41
C SER A 5 -0.99 9.27 12.13
N SER A 6 -1.12 10.00 11.02
CA SER A 6 -1.54 9.43 9.75
C SER A 6 -0.46 8.53 9.14
N VAL A 7 0.80 8.89 9.29
CA VAL A 7 1.95 8.08 8.85
C VAL A 7 2.03 6.78 9.65
N TYR A 8 1.98 6.86 10.98
CA TYR A 8 2.03 5.67 11.85
C TYR A 8 0.83 4.74 11.63
N ARG A 9 -0.35 5.28 11.42
CA ARG A 9 -1.54 4.50 11.09
C ARG A 9 -1.34 3.71 9.78
N ASN A 10 -0.74 4.32 8.78
CA ASN A 10 -0.43 3.65 7.53
C ASN A 10 0.65 2.56 7.69
N LEU A 11 1.69 2.81 8.48
CA LEU A 11 2.71 1.82 8.82
C LEU A 11 2.11 0.61 9.55
N LYS A 12 1.17 0.83 10.47
CA LYS A 12 0.43 -0.24 11.13
C LYS A 12 -0.34 -1.10 10.12
N ARG A 13 -0.97 -0.48 9.13
CA ARG A 13 -1.67 -1.20 8.05
C ARG A 13 -0.72 -2.04 7.21
N VAL A 14 0.46 -1.51 6.89
CA VAL A 14 1.49 -2.26 6.15
C VAL A 14 1.89 -3.51 6.92
N LYS A 15 2.26 -3.38 8.19
CA LYS A 15 2.63 -4.52 9.05
C LYS A 15 1.52 -5.56 9.16
N MET A 16 0.28 -5.12 9.36
CA MET A 16 -0.87 -6.02 9.40
C MET A 16 -1.09 -6.74 8.08
N ALA A 17 -0.99 -6.04 6.96
CA ALA A 17 -1.15 -6.65 5.64
C ALA A 17 -0.09 -7.71 5.36
N GLU A 18 1.15 -7.48 5.75
CA GLU A 18 2.24 -8.46 5.64
C GLU A 18 1.99 -9.70 6.52
N THR A 19 1.61 -9.49 7.77
CA THR A 19 1.32 -10.58 8.72
C THR A 19 0.20 -11.50 8.23
N TYR A 20 -0.86 -10.94 7.67
CA TYR A 20 -2.02 -11.69 7.19
C TYR A 20 -1.97 -12.07 5.71
N ALA A 21 -0.93 -11.68 4.98
CA ALA A 21 -0.83 -11.89 3.52
C ALA A 21 -1.07 -13.34 3.11
N ASN A 22 -0.32 -14.27 3.70
CA ASN A 22 -0.39 -15.70 3.35
C ASN A 22 -1.76 -16.30 3.71
N ARG A 23 -2.31 -15.95 4.87
CA ARG A 23 -3.62 -16.43 5.32
C ARG A 23 -4.73 -15.94 4.40
N ARG A 24 -4.70 -14.66 4.03
CA ARG A 24 -5.67 -14.08 3.09
C ARG A 24 -5.55 -14.69 1.70
N GLN A 25 -4.33 -14.91 1.22
CA GLN A 25 -4.10 -15.50 -0.11
C GLN A 25 -4.67 -16.91 -0.20
N LYS A 26 -4.47 -17.76 0.82
CA LYS A 26 -5.04 -19.10 0.87
C LYS A 26 -6.57 -19.08 0.81
N GLN A 27 -7.22 -18.27 1.64
CA GLN A 27 -8.68 -18.17 1.65
C GLN A 27 -9.24 -17.56 0.36
N LYS A 28 -8.54 -16.59 -0.21
CA LYS A 28 -8.93 -15.99 -1.48
C LYS A 28 -8.83 -16.99 -2.64
N ALA A 29 -7.80 -17.83 -2.66
CA ALA A 29 -7.66 -18.87 -3.67
C ALA A 29 -8.84 -19.84 -3.64
N ILE A 30 -9.25 -20.30 -2.45
CA ILE A 30 -10.42 -21.20 -2.29
C ILE A 30 -11.72 -20.48 -2.73
N ALA A 31 -11.91 -19.24 -2.32
CA ALA A 31 -13.10 -18.46 -2.66
C ALA A 31 -13.26 -18.18 -4.17
N MET A 32 -12.12 -18.11 -4.88
CA MET A 32 -12.08 -17.84 -6.32
C MET A 32 -12.03 -19.11 -7.18
N ASP A 33 -11.81 -20.27 -6.57
CA ASP A 33 -11.75 -21.55 -7.30
C ASP A 33 -13.14 -21.92 -7.83
N LYS A 34 -13.22 -22.12 -9.16
CA LYS A 34 -14.44 -22.52 -9.83
C LYS A 34 -14.80 -23.98 -9.62
N ASN A 35 -13.81 -24.81 -9.31
CA ASN A 35 -13.95 -26.25 -9.10
C ASN A 35 -14.35 -26.60 -7.66
N ALA A 36 -14.18 -25.66 -6.72
CA ALA A 36 -14.60 -25.83 -5.34
C ALA A 36 -16.13 -25.83 -5.19
N SER A 37 -16.64 -26.56 -4.19
CA SER A 37 -18.06 -26.58 -3.89
C SER A 37 -18.56 -25.18 -3.47
N PRO A 38 -19.84 -24.83 -3.71
CA PRO A 38 -20.39 -23.55 -3.27
C PRO A 38 -20.28 -23.32 -1.76
N GLU A 39 -20.39 -24.38 -0.96
CA GLU A 39 -20.28 -24.32 0.50
C GLU A 39 -18.85 -23.97 0.95
N GLU A 40 -17.83 -24.61 0.37
CA GLU A 40 -16.43 -24.31 0.66
C GLU A 40 -16.07 -22.86 0.28
N ARG A 41 -16.54 -22.40 -0.86
CA ARG A 41 -16.35 -21.00 -1.30
C ARG A 41 -16.98 -20.01 -0.34
N MET A 42 -18.19 -20.30 0.13
CA MET A 42 -18.91 -19.46 1.08
C MET A 42 -18.19 -19.42 2.44
N GLN A 43 -17.72 -20.57 2.94
CA GLN A 43 -16.93 -20.65 4.17
C GLN A 43 -15.63 -19.84 4.06
N ALA A 44 -14.94 -19.90 2.92
CA ALA A 44 -13.74 -19.11 2.66
C ALA A 44 -14.04 -17.60 2.66
N GLN A 45 -15.16 -17.16 2.11
CA GLN A 45 -15.59 -15.76 2.17
C GLN A 45 -15.88 -15.31 3.59
N PHE A 46 -16.55 -16.11 4.40
CA PHE A 46 -16.76 -15.80 5.82
C PHE A 46 -15.43 -15.72 6.59
N ALA A 47 -14.50 -16.61 6.30
CA ALA A 47 -13.16 -16.55 6.90
C ALA A 47 -12.42 -15.26 6.53
N LEU A 48 -12.52 -14.79 5.27
CA LEU A 48 -11.96 -13.51 4.83
C LEU A 48 -12.58 -12.31 5.56
N GLN A 49 -13.87 -12.36 5.85
CA GLN A 49 -14.56 -11.28 6.59
C GLN A 49 -14.13 -11.19 8.07
N LYS A 50 -13.75 -12.32 8.67
CA LYS A 50 -13.28 -12.36 10.07
C LYS A 50 -11.90 -11.72 10.27
N PHE A 51 -11.10 -11.57 9.21
CA PHE A 51 -9.81 -10.91 9.32
C PHE A 51 -9.94 -9.40 9.62
N PRO A 52 -8.97 -8.82 10.36
CA PRO A 52 -8.98 -7.38 10.64
C PRO A 52 -9.06 -6.56 9.35
N LYS A 53 -9.89 -5.52 9.33
CA LYS A 53 -10.05 -4.63 8.17
C LYS A 53 -8.71 -4.02 7.71
N ASN A 54 -7.85 -3.65 8.66
CA ASN A 54 -6.54 -3.05 8.38
C ASN A 54 -5.50 -4.03 7.82
N SER A 55 -5.81 -5.32 7.76
CA SER A 55 -4.98 -6.32 7.09
C SER A 55 -5.19 -6.34 5.56
N ALA A 56 -6.17 -5.62 5.05
CA ALA A 56 -6.43 -5.52 3.62
C ALA A 56 -5.41 -4.60 2.95
N ARG A 57 -4.73 -5.10 1.91
CA ARG A 57 -3.72 -4.34 1.15
C ARG A 57 -4.30 -3.10 0.46
N CYS A 58 -5.58 -3.11 0.09
CA CYS A 58 -6.24 -1.98 -0.54
C CYS A 58 -6.34 -0.74 0.38
N ARG A 59 -6.22 -0.89 1.69
CA ARG A 59 -6.24 0.21 2.65
C ARG A 59 -4.88 0.88 2.86
N ILE A 60 -3.81 0.30 2.34
CA ILE A 60 -2.47 0.91 2.38
C ILE A 60 -2.42 2.05 1.38
N ARG A 61 -1.94 3.20 1.83
CA ARG A 61 -1.76 4.37 1.00
C ARG A 61 -0.28 4.69 0.82
N ASN A 62 0.14 4.88 -0.41
CA ASN A 62 1.47 5.38 -0.70
C ASN A 62 1.64 6.80 -0.14
N ARG A 63 2.73 7.03 0.59
CA ARG A 63 3.05 8.31 1.20
C ARG A 63 4.49 8.71 0.90
N CYS A 64 4.73 9.99 0.74
CA CYS A 64 6.07 10.53 0.59
C CYS A 64 6.94 10.12 1.79
N LYS A 65 8.15 9.65 1.53
CA LYS A 65 9.07 9.21 2.58
C LYS A 65 9.55 10.35 3.50
N ILE A 66 9.56 11.56 2.98
CA ILE A 66 10.04 12.75 3.71
C ILE A 66 8.88 13.42 4.46
N THR A 67 7.81 13.78 3.76
CA THR A 67 6.71 14.60 4.32
C THR A 67 5.48 13.81 4.72
N GLY A 68 5.37 12.54 4.29
CA GLY A 68 4.21 11.71 4.55
C GLY A 68 2.98 12.07 3.70
N ARG A 69 3.09 12.99 2.74
CA ARG A 69 2.00 13.39 1.86
C ARG A 69 1.52 12.21 1.02
N SER A 70 0.21 12.00 0.96
CA SER A 70 -0.40 10.88 0.22
C SER A 70 -0.81 11.22 -1.22
N ARG A 71 -0.87 12.50 -1.56
CA ARG A 71 -1.23 12.98 -2.90
C ARG A 71 0.00 13.36 -3.70
N SER A 72 -0.11 13.27 -5.04
CA SER A 72 0.99 13.59 -5.97
C SER A 72 2.28 12.80 -5.65
N TYR A 73 2.12 11.51 -5.45
CA TYR A 73 3.21 10.60 -5.08
C TYR A 73 3.74 9.87 -6.32
N TYR A 74 5.04 9.88 -6.51
CA TYR A 74 5.72 9.14 -7.57
C TYR A 74 6.26 7.81 -7.03
N ARG A 75 5.70 6.71 -7.50
CA ARG A 75 6.08 5.36 -7.04
C ARG A 75 7.55 5.03 -7.29
N LYS A 76 8.09 5.47 -8.43
CA LYS A 76 9.49 5.23 -8.80
C LYS A 76 10.48 5.80 -7.77
N PHE A 77 10.21 6.97 -7.24
CA PHE A 77 11.10 7.67 -6.31
C PHE A 77 10.68 7.55 -4.84
N GLY A 78 9.43 7.20 -4.60
CA GLY A 78 8.88 7.18 -3.24
C GLY A 78 8.69 8.57 -2.64
N LEU A 79 8.55 9.60 -3.47
CA LEU A 79 8.51 11.01 -3.08
C LEU A 79 7.26 11.71 -3.60
N GLY A 80 6.86 12.78 -2.91
CA GLY A 80 5.86 13.71 -3.42
C GLY A 80 6.44 14.62 -4.51
N ARG A 81 5.57 15.25 -5.31
CA ARG A 81 5.99 16.11 -6.43
C ARG A 81 6.89 17.29 -6.00
N VAL A 82 6.62 17.87 -4.84
CA VAL A 82 7.36 19.03 -4.33
C VAL A 82 8.78 18.61 -3.94
N GLU A 83 8.88 17.59 -3.11
CA GLU A 83 10.17 17.05 -2.64
C GLU A 83 10.99 16.50 -3.79
N LEU A 84 10.35 15.86 -4.77
CA LEU A 84 11.02 15.38 -5.98
C LEU A 84 11.65 16.53 -6.76
N ARG A 85 10.88 17.62 -6.98
CA ARG A 85 11.38 18.80 -7.70
C ARG A 85 12.52 19.47 -6.95
N ASP A 86 12.40 19.63 -5.65
CA ASP A 86 13.44 20.26 -4.82
C ASP A 86 14.75 19.44 -4.86
N LEU A 87 14.67 18.13 -4.65
CA LEU A 87 15.83 17.25 -4.73
C LEU A 87 16.44 17.19 -6.13
N ALA A 88 15.61 17.23 -7.18
CA ALA A 88 16.08 17.30 -8.56
C ALA A 88 16.84 18.62 -8.83
N SER A 89 16.34 19.73 -8.32
CA SER A 89 16.96 21.05 -8.44
C SER A 89 18.32 21.11 -7.73
N PHE A 90 18.48 20.41 -6.61
CA PHE A 90 19.76 20.27 -5.90
C PHE A 90 20.67 19.16 -6.47
N GLY A 91 20.28 18.47 -7.54
CA GLY A 91 21.07 17.40 -8.15
C GLY A 91 21.24 16.15 -7.27
N LYS A 92 20.36 15.94 -6.30
CA LYS A 92 20.44 14.81 -5.35
C LYS A 92 19.86 13.50 -5.87
N ILE A 93 19.21 13.51 -7.03
CA ILE A 93 18.63 12.32 -7.65
C ILE A 93 19.51 11.94 -8.85
N PRO A 94 20.26 10.82 -8.77
CA PRO A 94 21.13 10.40 -9.86
C PRO A 94 20.31 10.00 -11.09
N GLY A 95 20.80 10.41 -12.27
CA GLY A 95 20.19 10.06 -13.56
C GLY A 95 18.91 10.81 -13.91
N LEU A 96 18.47 11.75 -13.08
CA LEU A 96 17.30 12.57 -13.35
C LEU A 96 17.69 13.83 -14.13
N VAL A 97 17.09 14.00 -15.30
CA VAL A 97 17.24 15.21 -16.14
C VAL A 97 15.89 15.88 -16.24
N LYS A 98 15.84 17.19 -15.95
CA LYS A 98 14.60 17.97 -16.10
C LYS A 98 14.37 18.28 -17.60
N SER A 99 13.17 18.02 -18.09
CA SER A 99 12.76 18.39 -19.44
C SER A 99 12.49 19.90 -19.60
N SER A 100 12.16 20.56 -18.47
CA SER A 100 11.99 22.00 -18.36
C SER A 100 12.41 22.46 -16.97
N TRP A 101 12.78 23.75 -16.83
CA TRP A 101 13.13 24.33 -15.54
C TRP A 101 11.99 25.08 -14.88
#